data_0a35bcb53d3b7f054837d9845cab71e4
#
_entry.id   0a35bcb53d3b7f054837d9845cab71e4
#
_cell.length_a   1.000
_cell.length_b   1.000
_cell.length_c   1.000
_cell.angle_alpha   90.00
_cell.angle_beta   90.00
_cell.angle_gamma   90.00
#
_symmetry.space_group_name_H-M   'P 1'
#
loop_
_entity.id
_entity.type
_entity.pdbx_description
1 polymer ?
#
loop_
_entity_poly.entity_id
_entity_poly.type
_entity_poly.pdbx_seq_one_letter_code
_entity_poly.pdbx_strand_id
1 'polypeptide(L)'
;MESYLKINDEVSLRYAADCVEKPKAIVIINHGFAEHIGRYDHVTEHFNKAGLSVYRYDLRGHGRTDSPKGHIDSYLSFISDCNEMVKFVKDENIGVPVFMLGHSMGGLVTTMYGIAHPYELKGQILSGPAVAPLPPVEGNMGKVLNVVGKSFKKINIRNVVEDDICSVPEVVSAYKNDPDVLHKATAGFMREFLIKAPEFVAKNVSRYRYPVLICHGEKDKVVPIEVGEWLYENIGSKNKRFIAYPDLYHEILNETMYPEILDTMVEWILLQLSK
;
A
#
# COMPACT_ATOMS: atom_id res chain seq x y z
N MET A 1 12.29 -16.39 -2.83
CA MET A 1 11.48 -17.55 -3.29
C MET A 1 10.02 -17.18 -3.15
N GLU A 2 9.19 -17.39 -4.17
CA GLU A 2 7.74 -17.11 -4.10
C GLU A 2 7.02 -18.29 -3.44
N SER A 3 6.09 -17.98 -2.56
CA SER A 3 5.30 -18.95 -1.80
C SER A 3 3.87 -18.44 -1.61
N TYR A 4 3.01 -19.26 -1.00
CA TYR A 4 1.63 -18.92 -0.73
C TYR A 4 1.32 -19.05 0.76
N LEU A 5 0.78 -17.99 1.35
CA LEU A 5 0.24 -17.99 2.71
C LEU A 5 -1.26 -18.27 2.64
N LYS A 6 -1.70 -19.42 3.15
CA LYS A 6 -3.11 -19.76 3.23
C LYS A 6 -3.81 -18.92 4.29
N ILE A 7 -4.79 -18.12 3.88
CA ILE A 7 -5.62 -17.30 4.79
C ILE A 7 -6.85 -18.09 5.24
N ASN A 8 -7.50 -18.77 4.29
CA ASN A 8 -8.64 -19.67 4.53
C ASN A 8 -8.77 -20.66 3.36
N ASP A 9 -9.88 -21.39 3.26
CA ASP A 9 -10.05 -22.40 2.21
C ASP A 9 -10.25 -21.80 0.80
N GLU A 10 -10.59 -20.51 0.70
CA GLU A 10 -10.86 -19.82 -0.55
C GLU A 10 -9.75 -18.85 -0.97
N VAL A 11 -8.82 -18.52 -0.07
CA VAL A 11 -7.82 -17.47 -0.31
C VAL A 11 -6.44 -17.87 0.16
N SER A 12 -5.49 -17.80 -0.75
CA SER A 12 -4.06 -17.89 -0.46
C SER A 12 -3.34 -16.70 -1.08
N LEU A 13 -2.59 -15.95 -0.27
CA LEU A 13 -1.82 -14.79 -0.70
C LEU A 13 -0.47 -15.27 -1.24
N ARG A 14 -0.14 -14.90 -2.49
CA ARG A 14 1.22 -15.06 -2.98
C ARG A 14 2.13 -14.10 -2.25
N TYR A 15 3.29 -14.56 -1.78
CA TYR A 15 4.29 -13.71 -1.16
C TYR A 15 5.71 -14.07 -1.59
N ALA A 16 6.62 -13.12 -1.45
CA ALA A 16 8.05 -13.29 -1.56
C ALA A 16 8.73 -12.84 -0.27
N ALA A 17 9.70 -13.62 0.18
CA ALA A 17 10.54 -13.31 1.34
C ALA A 17 11.99 -13.20 0.86
N ASP A 18 12.52 -12.00 0.90
CA ASP A 18 13.89 -11.66 0.52
C ASP A 18 14.66 -11.29 1.79
N CYS A 19 15.18 -12.33 2.46
CA CYS A 19 15.80 -12.22 3.77
C CYS A 19 17.31 -12.06 3.67
N VAL A 20 17.86 -11.16 4.47
CA VAL A 20 19.31 -11.03 4.70
C VAL A 20 19.71 -11.74 5.99
N GLU A 21 20.96 -12.12 6.08
CA GLU A 21 21.49 -12.71 7.32
C GLU A 21 21.53 -11.65 8.44
N LYS A 22 20.93 -11.97 9.61
CA LYS A 22 20.84 -11.09 10.80
C LYS A 22 20.27 -9.70 10.48
N PRO A 23 19.02 -9.64 10.02
CA PRO A 23 18.41 -8.37 9.63
C PRO A 23 18.30 -7.39 10.81
N LYS A 24 18.57 -6.11 10.55
CA LYS A 24 18.33 -5.02 11.50
C LYS A 24 16.84 -4.81 11.77
N ALA A 25 16.02 -4.99 10.75
CA ALA A 25 14.57 -4.93 10.78
C ALA A 25 13.98 -5.66 9.56
N ILE A 26 12.67 -5.85 9.58
CA ILE A 26 11.90 -6.38 8.47
C ILE A 26 10.97 -5.29 7.95
N VAL A 27 10.80 -5.22 6.63
CA VAL A 27 9.83 -4.35 5.97
C VAL A 27 8.80 -5.22 5.24
N ILE A 28 7.52 -5.09 5.61
CA ILE A 28 6.41 -5.68 4.86
C ILE A 28 5.92 -4.64 3.85
N ILE A 29 5.78 -5.01 2.57
CA ILE A 29 5.34 -4.10 1.51
C ILE A 29 3.92 -4.44 1.06
N ASN A 30 3.03 -3.43 1.12
CA ASN A 30 1.68 -3.40 0.56
C ASN A 30 1.70 -2.58 -0.73
N HIS A 31 1.49 -3.22 -1.87
CA HIS A 31 1.49 -2.58 -3.19
C HIS A 31 0.21 -1.77 -3.46
N GLY A 32 0.21 -0.93 -4.51
CA GLY A 32 -0.92 -0.11 -4.90
C GLY A 32 -2.05 -0.86 -5.63
N PHE A 33 -3.11 -0.11 -6.00
CA PHE A 33 -4.20 -0.66 -6.81
C PHE A 33 -3.69 -1.14 -8.17
N ALA A 34 -4.21 -2.28 -8.58
CA ALA A 34 -3.87 -2.97 -9.83
C ALA A 34 -2.46 -3.55 -9.92
N GLU A 35 -1.55 -3.24 -9.02
CA GLU A 35 -0.17 -3.70 -8.98
C GLU A 35 -0.01 -5.14 -8.47
N HIS A 36 1.25 -5.55 -8.29
CA HIS A 36 1.67 -6.81 -7.70
C HIS A 36 3.11 -6.72 -7.15
N ILE A 37 3.55 -7.74 -6.40
CA ILE A 37 4.85 -7.75 -5.70
C ILE A 37 6.07 -7.59 -6.63
N GLY A 38 6.01 -8.04 -7.89
CA GLY A 38 7.14 -7.97 -8.83
C GLY A 38 7.56 -6.53 -9.17
N ARG A 39 6.69 -5.55 -8.97
CA ARG A 39 7.02 -4.14 -9.22
C ARG A 39 7.91 -3.51 -8.14
N TYR A 40 8.22 -4.26 -7.07
CA TYR A 40 9.02 -3.81 -5.92
C TYR A 40 10.39 -4.52 -5.81
N ASP A 41 10.88 -5.17 -6.87
CA ASP A 41 12.16 -5.87 -6.85
C ASP A 41 13.33 -4.94 -6.52
N HIS A 42 13.40 -3.78 -7.18
CA HIS A 42 14.44 -2.78 -6.94
C HIS A 42 14.37 -2.14 -5.53
N VAL A 43 13.17 -1.94 -4.99
CA VAL A 43 12.95 -1.49 -3.60
C VAL A 43 13.50 -2.53 -2.63
N THR A 44 13.21 -3.81 -2.91
CA THR A 44 13.68 -4.94 -2.11
C THR A 44 15.19 -5.04 -2.11
N GLU A 45 15.82 -4.97 -3.28
CA GLU A 45 17.28 -4.99 -3.41
C GLU A 45 17.95 -3.84 -2.63
N HIS A 46 17.37 -2.64 -2.70
CA HIS A 46 17.88 -1.48 -1.99
C HIS A 46 17.81 -1.67 -0.47
N PHE A 47 16.68 -2.14 0.05
CA PHE A 47 16.50 -2.42 1.47
C PHE A 47 17.41 -3.58 1.95
N ASN A 48 17.57 -4.63 1.16
CA ASN A 48 18.48 -5.73 1.50
C ASN A 48 19.94 -5.26 1.61
N LYS A 49 20.41 -4.37 0.70
CA LYS A 49 21.75 -3.76 0.78
C LYS A 49 21.96 -2.95 2.08
N ALA A 50 20.88 -2.38 2.62
CA ALA A 50 20.90 -1.67 3.90
C ALA A 50 20.84 -2.59 5.14
N GLY A 51 20.69 -3.90 4.94
CA GLY A 51 20.56 -4.91 6.01
C GLY A 51 19.13 -5.06 6.54
N LEU A 52 18.14 -4.75 5.72
CA LEU A 52 16.72 -4.96 6.03
C LEU A 52 16.21 -6.18 5.24
N SER A 53 15.49 -7.10 5.89
CA SER A 53 14.74 -8.16 5.19
C SER A 53 13.41 -7.62 4.68
N VAL A 54 12.95 -8.11 3.53
CA VAL A 54 11.70 -7.64 2.91
C VAL A 54 10.75 -8.81 2.69
N TYR A 55 9.50 -8.62 3.11
CA TYR A 55 8.37 -9.48 2.76
C TYR A 55 7.40 -8.68 1.91
N ARG A 56 7.02 -9.23 0.76
CA ARG A 56 6.06 -8.64 -0.18
C ARG A 56 4.96 -9.63 -0.45
N TYR A 57 3.72 -9.20 -0.51
CA TYR A 57 2.63 -10.10 -0.87
C TYR A 57 1.65 -9.42 -1.81
N ASP A 58 1.08 -10.19 -2.73
CA ASP A 58 0.00 -9.72 -3.59
C ASP A 58 -1.27 -9.56 -2.74
N LEU A 59 -1.80 -8.35 -2.69
CA LEU A 59 -3.05 -8.06 -2.00
C LEU A 59 -4.20 -8.87 -2.60
N ARG A 60 -5.18 -9.24 -1.77
CA ARG A 60 -6.37 -9.99 -2.22
C ARG A 60 -6.95 -9.40 -3.50
N GLY A 61 -7.21 -10.25 -4.48
CA GLY A 61 -7.73 -9.86 -5.79
C GLY A 61 -6.69 -9.35 -6.79
N HIS A 62 -5.41 -9.25 -6.40
CA HIS A 62 -4.33 -8.74 -7.24
C HIS A 62 -3.29 -9.81 -7.60
N GLY A 63 -2.39 -9.44 -8.53
CA GLY A 63 -1.24 -10.24 -8.92
C GLY A 63 -1.59 -11.70 -9.16
N ARG A 64 -0.94 -12.61 -8.43
CA ARG A 64 -1.17 -14.06 -8.52
C ARG A 64 -1.77 -14.66 -7.25
N THR A 65 -2.48 -13.86 -6.43
CA THR A 65 -3.24 -14.43 -5.30
C THR A 65 -4.24 -15.47 -5.79
N ASP A 66 -4.43 -16.52 -5.02
CA ASP A 66 -5.53 -17.47 -5.21
C ASP A 66 -6.81 -16.89 -4.59
N SER A 67 -7.47 -16.03 -5.36
CA SER A 67 -8.71 -15.34 -5.02
C SER A 67 -9.34 -14.72 -6.27
N PRO A 68 -10.65 -14.39 -6.28
CA PRO A 68 -11.28 -13.72 -7.42
C PRO A 68 -10.59 -12.40 -7.78
N LYS A 69 -10.11 -12.29 -9.02
CA LYS A 69 -9.35 -11.12 -9.50
C LYS A 69 -10.21 -9.87 -9.54
N GLY A 70 -9.63 -8.77 -9.03
CA GLY A 70 -10.30 -7.46 -8.99
C GLY A 70 -11.57 -7.46 -8.15
N HIS A 71 -11.70 -8.37 -7.15
CA HIS A 71 -12.89 -8.46 -6.31
C HIS A 71 -12.55 -8.62 -4.83
N ILE A 72 -13.29 -7.90 -4.00
CA ILE A 72 -13.38 -8.11 -2.55
C ILE A 72 -14.83 -7.90 -2.10
N ASP A 73 -15.25 -8.59 -1.06
CA ASP A 73 -16.57 -8.39 -0.44
C ASP A 73 -16.60 -7.23 0.54
N SER A 74 -15.47 -6.96 1.19
CA SER A 74 -15.31 -5.89 2.18
C SER A 74 -13.86 -5.43 2.28
N TYR A 75 -13.63 -4.14 2.50
CA TYR A 75 -12.32 -3.58 2.81
C TYR A 75 -11.70 -4.18 4.09
N LEU A 76 -12.51 -4.72 5.00
CA LEU A 76 -12.05 -5.39 6.22
C LEU A 76 -11.18 -6.62 5.90
N SER A 77 -11.38 -7.24 4.73
CA SER A 77 -10.52 -8.33 4.26
C SER A 77 -9.07 -7.90 4.14
N PHE A 78 -8.79 -6.68 3.67
CA PHE A 78 -7.42 -6.17 3.60
C PHE A 78 -6.76 -6.06 4.97
N ILE A 79 -7.51 -5.60 5.99
CA ILE A 79 -6.99 -5.50 7.38
C ILE A 79 -6.71 -6.90 7.93
N SER A 80 -7.63 -7.84 7.70
CA SER A 80 -7.48 -9.23 8.16
C SER A 80 -6.28 -9.92 7.50
N ASP A 81 -6.15 -9.82 6.16
CA ASP A 81 -5.06 -10.42 5.40
C ASP A 81 -3.70 -9.84 5.82
N CYS A 82 -3.65 -8.52 5.97
CA CYS A 82 -2.46 -7.82 6.46
C CYS A 82 -2.07 -8.31 7.87
N ASN A 83 -3.05 -8.54 8.75
CA ASN A 83 -2.80 -9.06 10.09
C ASN A 83 -2.24 -10.50 10.07
N GLU A 84 -2.76 -11.37 9.21
CA GLU A 84 -2.21 -12.72 9.06
C GLU A 84 -0.78 -12.69 8.48
N MET A 85 -0.51 -11.79 7.52
CA MET A 85 0.86 -11.59 7.03
C MET A 85 1.80 -11.08 8.12
N VAL A 86 1.39 -10.11 8.94
CA VAL A 86 2.21 -9.60 10.06
C VAL A 86 2.49 -10.69 11.08
N LYS A 87 1.50 -11.50 11.44
CA LYS A 87 1.70 -12.65 12.36
C LYS A 87 2.70 -13.63 11.79
N PHE A 88 2.49 -14.07 10.54
CA PHE A 88 3.39 -14.98 9.84
C PHE A 88 4.84 -14.46 9.84
N VAL A 89 5.04 -13.20 9.45
CA VAL A 89 6.38 -12.58 9.41
C VAL A 89 7.01 -12.52 10.80
N LYS A 90 6.26 -12.22 11.84
CA LYS A 90 6.76 -12.17 13.24
C LYS A 90 7.10 -13.56 13.78
N ASP A 91 6.33 -14.57 13.42
CA ASP A 91 6.58 -15.95 13.82
C ASP A 91 7.85 -16.53 13.18
N GLU A 92 8.09 -16.19 11.90
CA GLU A 92 9.32 -16.55 11.18
C GLU A 92 10.56 -15.77 11.67
N ASN A 93 10.38 -14.61 12.33
CA ASN A 93 11.47 -13.68 12.66
C ASN A 93 11.36 -13.16 14.10
N ILE A 94 11.38 -14.09 15.06
CA ILE A 94 11.19 -13.77 16.47
C ILE A 94 12.18 -12.69 16.96
N GLY A 95 11.63 -11.62 17.53
CA GLY A 95 12.41 -10.54 18.14
C GLY A 95 12.96 -9.50 17.17
N VAL A 96 12.80 -9.66 15.85
CA VAL A 96 13.24 -8.67 14.87
C VAL A 96 12.15 -7.60 14.71
N PRO A 97 12.49 -6.29 14.79
CA PRO A 97 11.53 -5.20 14.59
C PRO A 97 10.91 -5.24 13.19
N VAL A 98 9.58 -5.05 13.11
CA VAL A 98 8.84 -5.06 11.84
C VAL A 98 8.32 -3.66 11.54
N PHE A 99 8.58 -3.20 10.30
CA PHE A 99 8.02 -2.00 9.69
C PHE A 99 7.08 -2.39 8.55
N MET A 100 6.27 -1.44 8.10
CA MET A 100 5.39 -1.65 6.96
C MET A 100 5.48 -0.47 6.00
N LEU A 101 5.69 -0.74 4.71
CA LEU A 101 5.64 0.22 3.63
C LEU A 101 4.36 -0.01 2.83
N GLY A 102 3.58 1.03 2.61
CA GLY A 102 2.40 0.97 1.73
C GLY A 102 2.40 2.07 0.69
N HIS A 103 2.16 1.70 -0.57
CA HIS A 103 2.00 2.65 -1.68
C HIS A 103 0.54 2.75 -2.10
N SER A 104 0.03 3.96 -2.34
CA SER A 104 -1.31 4.21 -2.89
C SER A 104 -2.42 3.48 -2.10
N MET A 105 -3.16 2.55 -2.72
CA MET A 105 -4.10 1.66 -2.04
C MET A 105 -3.42 0.85 -0.92
N GLY A 106 -2.18 0.38 -1.13
CA GLY A 106 -1.39 -0.26 -0.08
C GLY A 106 -1.10 0.68 1.09
N GLY A 107 -0.95 1.99 0.83
CA GLY A 107 -0.87 3.03 1.85
C GLY A 107 -2.15 3.16 2.67
N LEU A 108 -3.31 3.05 2.02
CA LEU A 108 -4.62 2.97 2.69
C LEU A 108 -4.72 1.72 3.57
N VAL A 109 -4.34 0.53 3.03
CA VAL A 109 -4.32 -0.74 3.79
C VAL A 109 -3.41 -0.63 5.01
N THR A 110 -2.19 -0.10 4.83
CA THR A 110 -1.22 0.15 5.90
C THR A 110 -1.77 1.09 6.98
N THR A 111 -2.44 2.17 6.57
CA THR A 111 -3.07 3.12 7.50
C THR A 111 -4.22 2.47 8.28
N MET A 112 -5.10 1.73 7.58
CA MET A 112 -6.20 1.00 8.23
C MET A 112 -5.69 -0.05 9.22
N TYR A 113 -4.64 -0.79 8.85
CA TYR A 113 -3.98 -1.72 9.75
C TYR A 113 -3.44 -1.00 10.99
N GLY A 114 -2.75 0.13 10.82
CA GLY A 114 -2.23 0.93 11.93
C GLY A 114 -3.29 1.46 12.89
N ILE A 115 -4.49 1.72 12.40
CA ILE A 115 -5.66 2.12 13.21
C ILE A 115 -6.24 0.92 13.98
N ALA A 116 -6.35 -0.24 13.33
CA ALA A 116 -7.01 -1.43 13.87
C ALA A 116 -6.10 -2.23 14.82
N HIS A 117 -4.81 -2.27 14.56
CA HIS A 117 -3.81 -3.06 15.28
C HIS A 117 -2.66 -2.17 15.79
N PRO A 118 -2.89 -1.29 16.78
CA PRO A 118 -1.83 -0.47 17.36
C PRO A 118 -0.79 -1.34 18.08
N TYR A 119 0.48 -0.95 18.03
CA TYR A 119 1.61 -1.58 18.75
C TYR A 119 2.15 -2.91 18.19
N GLU A 120 1.69 -3.38 17.03
CA GLU A 120 2.22 -4.60 16.38
C GLU A 120 3.50 -4.36 15.58
N LEU A 121 3.73 -3.11 15.15
CA LEU A 121 4.86 -2.70 14.31
C LEU A 121 5.74 -1.67 15.03
N LYS A 122 6.97 -1.50 14.56
CA LYS A 122 7.87 -0.44 15.02
C LYS A 122 7.57 0.91 14.36
N GLY A 123 7.04 0.90 13.14
CA GLY A 123 6.66 2.10 12.38
C GLY A 123 6.10 1.78 11.00
N GLN A 124 5.57 2.80 10.33
CA GLN A 124 5.00 2.68 8.98
C GLN A 124 5.55 3.76 8.05
N ILE A 125 5.69 3.41 6.77
CA ILE A 125 6.05 4.33 5.68
C ILE A 125 4.91 4.31 4.67
N LEU A 126 4.48 5.48 4.24
CA LEU A 126 3.37 5.68 3.31
C LEU A 126 3.86 6.46 2.10
N SER A 127 3.64 5.93 0.91
CA SER A 127 3.97 6.56 -0.37
C SER A 127 2.67 6.87 -1.12
N GLY A 128 2.35 8.15 -1.34
CA GLY A 128 1.14 8.58 -2.03
C GLY A 128 -0.16 7.93 -1.51
N PRO A 129 -0.44 7.88 -0.19
CA PRO A 129 -1.49 7.03 0.38
C PRO A 129 -2.90 7.50 0.00
N ALA A 130 -3.72 6.59 -0.58
CA ALA A 130 -5.09 6.86 -1.04
C ALA A 130 -6.13 6.83 0.10
N VAL A 131 -5.94 7.61 1.17
CA VAL A 131 -6.67 7.51 2.44
C VAL A 131 -7.92 8.39 2.54
N ALA A 132 -8.19 9.23 1.55
CA ALA A 132 -9.38 10.09 1.47
C ALA A 132 -10.13 9.83 0.15
N PRO A 133 -11.36 10.31 0.00
CA PRO A 133 -12.04 10.27 -1.29
C PRO A 133 -11.19 10.90 -2.39
N LEU A 134 -11.07 10.21 -3.51
CA LEU A 134 -10.30 10.68 -4.66
C LEU A 134 -11.21 11.44 -5.65
N PRO A 135 -10.66 12.32 -6.52
CA PRO A 135 -11.45 13.10 -7.48
C PRO A 135 -12.49 12.32 -8.29
N PRO A 136 -12.19 11.08 -8.78
CA PRO A 136 -13.17 10.29 -9.54
C PRO A 136 -14.44 9.91 -8.77
N VAL A 137 -14.43 9.96 -7.43
CA VAL A 137 -15.59 9.59 -6.60
C VAL A 137 -16.18 10.77 -5.82
N GLU A 138 -15.70 11.96 -6.07
CA GLU A 138 -16.31 13.16 -5.49
C GLU A 138 -17.68 13.46 -6.12
N GLY A 139 -18.59 14.01 -5.34
CA GLY A 139 -19.91 14.43 -5.78
C GLY A 139 -20.83 13.28 -6.24
N ASN A 140 -21.48 13.44 -7.40
CA ASN A 140 -22.51 12.51 -7.87
C ASN A 140 -21.94 11.17 -8.34
N MET A 141 -20.71 11.13 -8.85
CA MET A 141 -20.07 9.89 -9.29
C MET A 141 -19.88 8.92 -8.13
N GLY A 142 -19.45 9.41 -6.97
CA GLY A 142 -19.34 8.58 -5.77
C GLY A 142 -20.69 8.01 -5.31
N LYS A 143 -21.79 8.79 -5.42
CA LYS A 143 -23.13 8.30 -5.12
C LYS A 143 -23.53 7.16 -6.08
N VAL A 144 -23.26 7.32 -7.37
CA VAL A 144 -23.53 6.30 -8.38
C VAL A 144 -22.72 5.04 -8.09
N LEU A 145 -21.40 5.18 -7.87
CA LEU A 145 -20.53 4.05 -7.53
C LEU A 145 -20.98 3.34 -6.27
N ASN A 146 -21.42 4.09 -5.23
CA ASN A 146 -21.91 3.50 -3.98
C ASN A 146 -23.17 2.64 -4.21
N VAL A 147 -24.11 3.09 -5.04
CA VAL A 147 -25.34 2.34 -5.37
C VAL A 147 -25.00 1.14 -6.25
N VAL A 148 -24.26 1.34 -7.34
CA VAL A 148 -23.89 0.27 -8.28
C VAL A 148 -23.02 -0.79 -7.58
N GLY A 149 -22.02 -0.39 -6.83
CA GLY A 149 -21.14 -1.29 -6.10
C GLY A 149 -21.86 -2.06 -4.98
N LYS A 150 -22.96 -1.52 -4.43
CA LYS A 150 -23.80 -2.24 -3.46
C LYS A 150 -24.72 -3.26 -4.12
N SER A 151 -25.39 -2.87 -5.20
CA SER A 151 -26.49 -3.65 -5.82
C SER A 151 -25.99 -4.58 -6.94
N PHE A 152 -24.91 -4.20 -7.63
CA PHE A 152 -24.36 -4.88 -8.79
C PHE A 152 -22.85 -5.13 -8.62
N LYS A 153 -22.46 -5.72 -7.50
CA LYS A 153 -21.07 -5.88 -7.04
C LYS A 153 -20.12 -6.43 -8.10
N LYS A 154 -20.56 -7.34 -8.96
CA LYS A 154 -19.73 -8.08 -9.93
C LYS A 154 -19.59 -7.39 -11.30
N ILE A 155 -20.19 -6.21 -11.53
CA ILE A 155 -19.95 -5.46 -12.77
C ILE A 155 -18.49 -5.01 -12.79
N ASN A 156 -17.81 -5.29 -13.90
CA ASN A 156 -16.42 -4.87 -14.10
C ASN A 156 -16.35 -3.39 -14.51
N ILE A 157 -15.45 -2.66 -13.89
CA ILE A 157 -15.06 -1.29 -14.22
C ILE A 157 -13.61 -1.35 -14.72
N ARG A 158 -13.32 -0.73 -15.87
CA ARG A 158 -11.96 -0.67 -16.43
C ARG A 158 -11.07 0.19 -15.51
N ASN A 159 -9.82 -0.26 -15.32
CA ASN A 159 -8.78 0.58 -14.75
C ASN A 159 -8.42 1.69 -15.75
N VAL A 160 -8.47 2.94 -15.31
CA VAL A 160 -8.15 4.11 -16.13
C VAL A 160 -6.89 4.84 -15.62
N VAL A 161 -6.25 4.32 -14.58
CA VAL A 161 -5.05 4.90 -13.97
C VAL A 161 -3.84 4.26 -14.63
N GLU A 162 -3.46 4.73 -15.81
CA GLU A 162 -2.38 4.11 -16.59
C GLU A 162 -1.32 5.12 -17.05
N ASP A 163 -1.68 6.39 -17.28
CA ASP A 163 -0.77 7.35 -17.93
C ASP A 163 -0.06 8.31 -16.96
N ASP A 164 -0.70 8.68 -15.87
CA ASP A 164 -0.19 9.69 -14.93
C ASP A 164 0.46 9.07 -13.66
N ILE A 165 0.84 7.79 -13.70
CA ILE A 165 1.40 7.09 -12.54
C ILE A 165 2.85 7.48 -12.26
N CYS A 166 3.65 7.73 -13.31
CA CYS A 166 5.08 7.99 -13.22
C CYS A 166 5.52 8.91 -14.37
N SER A 167 6.57 9.71 -14.16
CA SER A 167 7.14 10.56 -15.19
C SER A 167 8.05 9.78 -16.17
N VAL A 168 8.45 8.55 -15.83
CA VAL A 168 9.34 7.68 -16.61
C VAL A 168 8.52 6.85 -17.61
N PRO A 169 8.64 7.10 -18.94
CA PRO A 169 7.81 6.44 -19.95
C PRO A 169 7.95 4.91 -19.97
N GLU A 170 9.14 4.40 -19.68
CA GLU A 170 9.44 2.96 -19.64
C GLU A 170 8.66 2.26 -18.51
N VAL A 171 8.52 2.91 -17.36
CA VAL A 171 7.72 2.43 -16.22
C VAL A 171 6.24 2.36 -16.60
N VAL A 172 5.71 3.41 -17.23
CA VAL A 172 4.32 3.47 -17.71
C VAL A 172 4.07 2.37 -18.75
N SER A 173 5.00 2.20 -19.70
CA SER A 173 4.91 1.16 -20.74
C SER A 173 4.94 -0.25 -20.12
N ALA A 174 5.83 -0.49 -19.16
CA ALA A 174 5.92 -1.77 -18.45
C ALA A 174 4.61 -2.06 -17.71
N TYR A 175 4.05 -1.09 -16.98
CA TYR A 175 2.77 -1.23 -16.29
C TYR A 175 1.63 -1.64 -17.24
N LYS A 176 1.50 -0.98 -18.40
CA LYS A 176 0.43 -1.25 -19.37
C LYS A 176 0.51 -2.64 -20.01
N ASN A 177 1.71 -3.19 -20.13
CA ASN A 177 1.95 -4.47 -20.79
C ASN A 177 2.15 -5.64 -19.80
N ASP A 178 2.10 -5.38 -18.50
CA ASP A 178 2.30 -6.39 -17.48
C ASP A 178 1.04 -7.27 -17.31
N PRO A 179 1.13 -8.60 -17.52
CA PRO A 179 -0.01 -9.50 -17.41
C PRO A 179 -0.53 -9.68 -15.99
N ASP A 180 0.28 -9.36 -14.96
CA ASP A 180 -0.10 -9.45 -13.55
C ASP A 180 -0.79 -8.16 -13.05
N VAL A 181 -0.78 -7.07 -13.85
CA VAL A 181 -1.50 -5.83 -13.57
C VAL A 181 -2.99 -5.98 -13.86
N LEU A 182 -3.85 -5.48 -12.98
CA LEU A 182 -5.29 -5.55 -13.15
C LEU A 182 -5.80 -4.44 -14.10
N HIS A 183 -6.31 -4.83 -15.27
CA HIS A 183 -6.95 -3.91 -16.21
C HIS A 183 -8.43 -3.62 -15.90
N LYS A 184 -9.01 -4.34 -14.94
CA LYS A 184 -10.41 -4.15 -14.49
C LYS A 184 -10.58 -4.62 -13.06
N ALA A 185 -11.49 -3.98 -12.34
CA ALA A 185 -11.96 -4.41 -11.03
C ALA A 185 -13.49 -4.35 -10.97
N THR A 186 -14.08 -5.05 -10.03
CA THR A 186 -15.54 -5.04 -9.87
C THR A 186 -16.03 -3.74 -9.22
N ALA A 187 -17.26 -3.34 -9.50
CA ALA A 187 -17.89 -2.18 -8.87
C ALA A 187 -17.94 -2.33 -7.33
N GLY A 188 -18.07 -3.56 -6.84
CA GLY A 188 -17.97 -3.87 -5.41
C GLY A 188 -16.59 -3.52 -4.86
N PHE A 189 -15.53 -3.97 -5.53
CA PHE A 189 -14.15 -3.63 -5.17
C PHE A 189 -13.93 -2.11 -5.13
N MET A 190 -14.28 -1.43 -6.21
CA MET A 190 -14.10 0.02 -6.32
C MET A 190 -14.87 0.79 -5.23
N ARG A 191 -16.07 0.33 -4.87
CA ARG A 191 -16.83 0.89 -3.75
C ARG A 191 -16.13 0.68 -2.41
N GLU A 192 -15.66 -0.52 -2.14
CA GLU A 192 -14.96 -0.83 -0.87
C GLU A 192 -13.64 -0.05 -0.76
N PHE A 193 -12.88 0.03 -1.86
CA PHE A 193 -11.61 0.75 -1.92
C PHE A 193 -11.78 2.27 -1.85
N LEU A 194 -12.60 2.85 -2.75
CA LEU A 194 -12.64 4.31 -2.93
C LEU A 194 -13.64 5.04 -2.00
N ILE A 195 -14.54 4.30 -1.35
CA ILE A 195 -15.56 4.90 -0.49
C ILE A 195 -15.49 4.34 0.92
N LYS A 196 -15.60 3.02 1.11
CA LYS A 196 -15.76 2.44 2.44
C LYS A 196 -14.48 2.45 3.27
N ALA A 197 -13.36 2.15 2.66
CA ALA A 197 -12.07 2.20 3.34
C ALA A 197 -11.65 3.64 3.73
N PRO A 198 -11.76 4.68 2.86
CA PRO A 198 -11.57 6.07 3.26
C PRO A 198 -12.55 6.55 4.34
N GLU A 199 -13.83 6.15 4.30
CA GLU A 199 -14.79 6.45 5.38
C GLU A 199 -14.33 5.87 6.73
N PHE A 200 -13.76 4.65 6.75
CA PHE A 200 -13.20 4.06 7.96
C PHE A 200 -12.01 4.88 8.47
N VAL A 201 -11.08 5.26 7.58
CA VAL A 201 -9.92 6.09 7.97
C VAL A 201 -10.40 7.43 8.53
N ALA A 202 -11.27 8.15 7.84
CA ALA A 202 -11.76 9.46 8.28
C ALA A 202 -12.39 9.42 9.68
N LYS A 203 -13.12 8.36 10.00
CA LYS A 203 -13.76 8.18 11.32
C LYS A 203 -12.78 7.80 12.43
N ASN A 204 -11.63 7.22 12.11
CA ASN A 204 -10.74 6.60 13.09
C ASN A 204 -9.31 7.14 13.06
N VAL A 205 -8.97 8.05 12.16
CA VAL A 205 -7.62 8.53 11.90
C VAL A 205 -6.90 9.05 13.16
N SER A 206 -7.63 9.70 14.07
CA SER A 206 -7.09 10.16 15.35
C SER A 206 -6.64 9.05 16.30
N ARG A 207 -6.99 7.78 16.03
CA ARG A 207 -6.55 6.60 16.79
C ARG A 207 -5.21 6.05 16.31
N TYR A 208 -4.73 6.47 15.14
CA TYR A 208 -3.44 6.05 14.60
C TYR A 208 -2.28 6.53 15.49
N ARG A 209 -1.34 5.63 15.88
CA ARG A 209 -0.29 5.89 16.88
C ARG A 209 1.13 5.58 16.43
N TYR A 210 1.32 4.87 15.32
CA TYR A 210 2.65 4.49 14.88
C TYR A 210 3.55 5.69 14.57
N PRO A 211 4.87 5.58 14.81
CA PRO A 211 5.82 6.40 14.08
C PRO A 211 5.54 6.27 12.59
N VAL A 212 5.48 7.38 11.86
CA VAL A 212 5.14 7.35 10.43
C VAL A 212 5.95 8.35 9.62
N LEU A 213 6.42 7.88 8.47
CA LEU A 213 6.96 8.69 7.39
C LEU A 213 5.96 8.68 6.23
N ILE A 214 5.51 9.84 5.80
CA ILE A 214 4.65 10.02 4.63
C ILE A 214 5.48 10.70 3.54
N CYS A 215 5.58 10.07 2.37
CA CYS A 215 6.28 10.55 1.19
C CYS A 215 5.26 10.76 0.05
N HIS A 216 5.28 11.92 -0.62
CA HIS A 216 4.29 12.25 -1.65
C HIS A 216 4.93 13.04 -2.79
N GLY A 217 4.57 12.75 -4.03
CA GLY A 217 4.95 13.55 -5.18
C GLY A 217 4.06 14.81 -5.31
N GLU A 218 4.64 15.99 -5.52
CA GLU A 218 3.86 17.23 -5.65
C GLU A 218 3.02 17.28 -6.93
N LYS A 219 3.42 16.53 -7.97
CA LYS A 219 2.68 16.42 -9.24
C LYS A 219 1.83 15.16 -9.35
N ASP A 220 1.51 14.52 -8.21
CA ASP A 220 0.64 13.35 -8.18
C ASP A 220 -0.79 13.72 -8.60
N LYS A 221 -1.20 13.22 -9.78
CA LYS A 221 -2.56 13.42 -10.33
C LYS A 221 -3.50 12.28 -10.01
N VAL A 222 -2.99 11.17 -9.47
CA VAL A 222 -3.78 9.99 -9.08
C VAL A 222 -4.33 10.16 -7.67
N VAL A 223 -3.44 10.51 -6.74
CA VAL A 223 -3.77 10.85 -5.35
C VAL A 223 -3.21 12.24 -5.07
N PRO A 224 -4.03 13.30 -5.10
CA PRO A 224 -3.55 14.66 -4.84
C PRO A 224 -2.80 14.76 -3.51
N ILE A 225 -1.73 15.58 -3.49
CA ILE A 225 -0.85 15.72 -2.31
C ILE A 225 -1.62 16.13 -1.05
N GLU A 226 -2.71 16.87 -1.22
CA GLU A 226 -3.60 17.31 -0.14
C GLU A 226 -4.17 16.13 0.66
N VAL A 227 -4.28 14.94 0.05
CA VAL A 227 -4.70 13.71 0.75
C VAL A 227 -3.64 13.26 1.76
N GLY A 228 -2.37 13.32 1.37
CA GLY A 228 -1.24 13.01 2.26
C GLY A 228 -1.08 14.06 3.37
N GLU A 229 -1.24 15.33 3.04
CA GLU A 229 -1.22 16.45 4.00
C GLU A 229 -2.36 16.32 5.01
N TRP A 230 -3.57 16.05 4.53
CA TRP A 230 -4.73 15.80 5.41
C TRP A 230 -4.45 14.64 6.38
N LEU A 231 -3.87 13.53 5.89
CA LEU A 231 -3.49 12.41 6.76
C LEU A 231 -2.50 12.87 7.82
N TYR A 232 -1.43 13.55 7.40
CA TYR A 232 -0.39 14.06 8.30
C TYR A 232 -0.98 14.95 9.40
N GLU A 233 -1.89 15.84 9.08
CA GLU A 233 -2.51 16.73 10.04
C GLU A 233 -3.40 16.00 11.06
N ASN A 234 -4.16 14.99 10.61
CA ASN A 234 -5.25 14.39 11.38
C ASN A 234 -4.86 13.11 12.16
N ILE A 235 -3.74 12.45 11.84
CA ILE A 235 -3.29 11.26 12.59
C ILE A 235 -2.90 11.62 14.02
N GLY A 236 -3.24 10.72 14.97
CA GLY A 236 -2.93 10.91 16.39
C GLY A 236 -1.47 10.60 16.78
N SER A 237 -0.62 10.18 15.85
CA SER A 237 0.81 9.97 16.08
C SER A 237 1.53 11.29 16.36
N LYS A 238 2.42 11.28 17.37
CA LYS A 238 3.30 12.43 17.68
C LYS A 238 4.66 12.30 16.96
N ASN A 239 5.05 11.10 16.54
CA ASN A 239 6.28 10.84 15.79
C ASN A 239 5.91 10.67 14.30
N LYS A 240 5.73 11.80 13.62
CA LYS A 240 5.31 11.85 12.23
C LYS A 240 6.17 12.80 11.41
N ARG A 241 6.48 12.42 10.17
CA ARG A 241 7.22 13.23 9.21
C ARG A 241 6.51 13.17 7.86
N PHE A 242 6.40 14.32 7.20
CA PHE A 242 5.89 14.45 5.83
C PHE A 242 7.00 14.97 4.94
N ILE A 243 7.17 14.37 3.76
CA ILE A 243 8.11 14.80 2.73
C ILE A 243 7.37 14.90 1.41
N ALA A 244 7.29 16.12 0.88
CA ALA A 244 6.86 16.38 -0.48
C ALA A 244 8.07 16.31 -1.41
N TYR A 245 7.93 15.62 -2.54
CA TYR A 245 8.98 15.53 -3.56
C TYR A 245 8.59 16.38 -4.77
N PRO A 246 9.28 17.49 -4.99
CA PRO A 246 9.02 18.37 -6.14
C PRO A 246 9.10 17.59 -7.46
N ASP A 247 8.22 17.93 -8.38
CA ASP A 247 8.17 17.40 -9.74
C ASP A 247 7.83 15.90 -9.90
N LEU A 248 7.69 15.13 -8.82
CA LEU A 248 7.37 13.70 -8.89
C LEU A 248 5.86 13.44 -8.99
N TYR A 249 5.55 12.36 -9.72
CA TYR A 249 4.20 11.85 -9.90
C TYR A 249 3.80 10.86 -8.79
N HIS A 250 2.83 10.00 -9.06
CA HIS A 250 2.24 9.10 -8.07
C HIS A 250 3.23 8.04 -7.55
N GLU A 251 3.87 7.33 -8.47
CA GLU A 251 4.79 6.22 -8.15
C GLU A 251 6.21 6.73 -7.86
N ILE A 252 6.38 7.48 -6.78
CA ILE A 252 7.69 8.06 -6.41
C ILE A 252 8.81 7.02 -6.28
N LEU A 253 8.47 5.75 -6.01
CA LEU A 253 9.41 4.63 -5.91
C LEU A 253 9.86 4.10 -7.27
N ASN A 254 9.26 4.56 -8.36
CA ASN A 254 9.58 4.20 -9.74
C ASN A 254 10.11 5.40 -10.56
N GLU A 255 10.22 6.57 -9.96
CA GLU A 255 10.81 7.77 -10.56
C GLU A 255 12.35 7.66 -10.64
N THR A 256 13.00 8.47 -11.48
CA THR A 256 14.47 8.43 -11.65
C THR A 256 15.25 8.61 -10.35
N MET A 257 14.71 9.39 -9.41
CA MET A 257 15.35 9.63 -8.12
C MET A 257 14.88 8.66 -7.00
N TYR A 258 14.34 7.49 -7.37
CA TYR A 258 13.92 6.50 -6.37
C TYR A 258 15.03 6.07 -5.40
N PRO A 259 16.32 6.01 -5.79
CA PRO A 259 17.37 5.60 -4.84
C PRO A 259 17.48 6.55 -3.64
N GLU A 260 17.43 7.87 -3.87
CA GLU A 260 17.50 8.89 -2.82
C GLU A 260 16.27 8.86 -1.91
N ILE A 261 15.11 8.52 -2.49
CA ILE A 261 13.87 8.34 -1.73
C ILE A 261 13.98 7.10 -0.84
N LEU A 262 14.51 6.00 -1.36
CA LEU A 262 14.75 4.77 -0.60
C LEU A 262 15.81 4.96 0.49
N ASP A 263 16.87 5.72 0.22
CA ASP A 263 17.87 6.10 1.23
C ASP A 263 17.20 6.86 2.39
N THR A 264 16.34 7.82 2.07
CA THR A 264 15.55 8.56 3.09
C THR A 264 14.67 7.62 3.94
N MET A 265 14.04 6.62 3.31
CA MET A 265 13.23 5.62 4.03
C MET A 265 14.09 4.73 4.93
N VAL A 266 15.25 4.28 4.43
CA VAL A 266 16.21 3.49 5.21
C VAL A 266 16.72 4.29 6.41
N GLU A 267 17.16 5.52 6.22
CA GLU A 267 17.60 6.41 7.29
C GLU A 267 16.52 6.57 8.36
N TRP A 268 15.28 6.78 7.94
CA TRP A 268 14.16 6.90 8.85
C TRP A 268 13.92 5.61 9.65
N ILE A 269 13.95 4.43 9.01
CA ILE A 269 13.85 3.13 9.68
C ILE A 269 14.96 3.00 10.75
N LEU A 270 16.21 3.23 10.36
CA LEU A 270 17.36 3.13 11.28
C LEU A 270 17.23 4.10 12.47
N LEU A 271 16.74 5.30 12.23
CA LEU A 271 16.46 6.28 13.29
C LEU A 271 15.37 5.78 14.26
N GLN A 272 14.32 5.08 13.77
CA GLN A 272 13.30 4.53 14.67
C GLN A 272 13.83 3.32 15.48
N LEU A 273 14.81 2.59 14.98
CA LEU A 273 15.43 1.48 15.71
C LEU A 273 16.29 1.96 16.89
N SER A 274 16.83 3.18 16.83
CA SER A 274 17.65 3.77 17.88
C SER A 274 16.83 4.40 19.03
N LYS A 275 15.51 4.47 18.90
CA LYS A 275 14.56 4.97 19.91
C LYS A 275 13.91 3.83 20.68
#